data_c1e1f15bf26228e3b64b5343059dbbbf
#
_entry.id   c1e1f15bf26228e3b64b5343059dbbbf
#
_cell.length_a   1.000
_cell.length_b   1.000
_cell.length_c   1.000
_cell.angle_alpha   90.00
_cell.angle_beta   90.00
_cell.angle_gamma   90.00
#
_symmetry.space_group_name_H-M   'P 1'
#
loop_
_entity.id
_entity.type
_entity.pdbx_description
1 polymer ?
#
loop_
_entity_poly.entity_id
_entity_poly.type
_entity_poly.pdbx_seq_one_letter_code
_entity_poly.pdbx_strand_id
1 'polypeptide(L)'
;MLAAAGRRIGTILTVALLLAAAVVVATGFLPWNDFVALLERVAPVLAFVIGITIVAELASEAGVFTALAERLAGWGRGRVWLLWALVIALAVVSTAFLSLDTTAVLVTPVVVVLAQHVGIPPLPFALATVWLANTASLFLPVSNLTNLLAADRLGESPASFLAVSWAPGLVGVAATVAILSLVHRRSLRGSFSLPERTPVDDRVLLVFSAVVVAVLLPMLVSGIEVALVAGAGAVLLLGMFLVRRRSAIRPSLIPWQALGIALGLFVLVEAAQLRGLESVLAQVTGSGDDPLSLLHLAAVGALSANALNNLPAYLVLEPHADSSARIMALLIGTNLGPLVTPWASLATLLWHQRLTALGVTLSWPRFMGLGVIAVVVVVPLATLTLALVA
;
A
#
# COMPACT_ATOMS: atom_id res chain seq x y z
N MET A 1 16.10 19.34 -7.47
CA MET A 1 16.98 18.39 -8.14
C MET A 1 16.72 16.93 -7.72
N LEU A 2 16.63 16.56 -6.45
CA LEU A 2 16.43 15.17 -6.00
C LEU A 2 15.12 14.52 -6.48
N ALA A 3 13.99 15.24 -6.51
CA ALA A 3 12.71 14.74 -7.00
C ALA A 3 12.71 14.46 -8.53
N ALA A 4 13.48 15.23 -9.30
CA ALA A 4 13.66 14.99 -10.73
C ALA A 4 14.58 13.79 -11.00
N ALA A 5 15.60 13.57 -10.16
CA ALA A 5 16.47 12.42 -10.23
C ALA A 5 15.70 11.13 -9.88
N GLY A 6 14.87 11.13 -8.84
CA GLY A 6 14.04 9.98 -8.48
C GLY A 6 13.04 9.58 -9.57
N ARG A 7 12.38 10.57 -10.21
CA ARG A 7 11.49 10.30 -11.36
C ARG A 7 12.24 9.71 -12.55
N ARG A 8 13.45 10.20 -12.85
CA ARG A 8 14.28 9.65 -13.94
C ARG A 8 14.71 8.21 -13.67
N ILE A 9 15.13 7.90 -12.45
CA ILE A 9 15.53 6.53 -12.05
C ILE A 9 14.34 5.59 -12.18
N GLY A 10 13.16 5.97 -11.68
CA GLY A 10 11.96 5.16 -11.83
C GLY A 10 11.56 4.93 -13.29
N THR A 11 11.63 5.95 -14.14
CA THR A 11 11.35 5.81 -15.58
C THR A 11 12.36 4.89 -16.25
N ILE A 12 13.66 5.03 -15.94
CA ILE A 12 14.71 4.15 -16.49
C ILE A 12 14.45 2.71 -16.06
N LEU A 13 14.15 2.46 -14.80
CA LEU A 13 13.83 1.13 -14.29
C LEU A 13 12.61 0.53 -15.01
N THR A 14 11.54 1.29 -15.14
CA THR A 14 10.32 0.86 -15.85
C THR A 14 10.63 0.46 -17.29
N VAL A 15 11.35 1.32 -18.02
CA VAL A 15 11.73 1.05 -19.42
C VAL A 15 12.65 -0.17 -19.51
N ALA A 16 13.63 -0.29 -18.63
CA ALA A 16 14.54 -1.43 -18.60
C ALA A 16 13.81 -2.75 -18.35
N LEU A 17 12.88 -2.77 -17.37
CA LEU A 17 12.06 -3.96 -17.07
C LEU A 17 11.14 -4.34 -18.24
N LEU A 18 10.48 -3.37 -18.85
CA LEU A 18 9.62 -3.64 -20.01
C LEU A 18 10.40 -4.10 -21.25
N LEU A 19 11.59 -3.53 -21.48
CA LEU A 19 12.46 -4.01 -22.56
C LEU A 19 12.96 -5.43 -22.30
N ALA A 20 13.40 -5.73 -21.08
CA ALA A 20 13.79 -7.07 -20.69
C ALA A 20 12.63 -8.07 -20.84
N ALA A 21 11.44 -7.71 -20.42
CA ALA A 21 10.23 -8.52 -20.60
C ALA A 21 9.92 -8.75 -22.09
N ALA A 22 10.01 -7.71 -22.92
CA ALA A 22 9.79 -7.82 -24.35
C ALA A 22 10.82 -8.76 -25.01
N VAL A 23 12.09 -8.69 -24.62
CA VAL A 23 13.15 -9.60 -25.11
C VAL A 23 12.86 -11.03 -24.69
N VAL A 24 12.47 -11.27 -23.45
CA VAL A 24 12.16 -12.61 -22.92
C VAL A 24 11.01 -13.27 -23.67
N VAL A 25 9.96 -12.50 -24.01
CA VAL A 25 8.83 -12.99 -24.83
C VAL A 25 9.25 -13.17 -26.29
N ALA A 26 9.93 -12.19 -26.88
CA ALA A 26 10.34 -12.24 -28.30
C ALA A 26 11.32 -13.37 -28.62
N THR A 27 12.19 -13.73 -27.65
CA THR A 27 13.15 -14.84 -27.78
C THR A 27 12.52 -16.21 -27.49
N GLY A 28 11.24 -16.27 -27.07
CA GLY A 28 10.57 -17.52 -26.66
C GLY A 28 11.07 -18.07 -25.32
N PHE A 29 11.83 -17.29 -24.56
CA PHE A 29 12.28 -17.68 -23.22
C PHE A 29 11.06 -17.83 -22.29
N LEU A 30 10.04 -16.96 -22.43
CA LEU A 30 8.67 -17.18 -21.98
C LEU A 30 7.82 -17.52 -23.22
N PRO A 31 7.26 -18.73 -23.32
CA PRO A 31 6.38 -19.12 -24.43
C PRO A 31 5.15 -18.19 -24.55
N TRP A 32 4.72 -17.97 -25.77
CA TRP A 32 3.59 -17.05 -26.04
C TRP A 32 2.30 -17.41 -25.30
N ASN A 33 2.00 -18.71 -25.20
CA ASN A 33 0.80 -19.16 -24.48
C ASN A 33 0.86 -18.85 -22.99
N ASP A 34 2.03 -19.02 -22.36
CA ASP A 34 2.24 -18.71 -20.94
C ASP A 34 2.19 -17.19 -20.71
N PHE A 35 2.72 -16.40 -21.66
CA PHE A 35 2.59 -14.95 -21.61
C PHE A 35 1.13 -14.48 -21.70
N VAL A 36 0.31 -15.08 -22.58
CA VAL A 36 -1.13 -14.76 -22.69
C VAL A 36 -1.86 -15.14 -21.40
N ALA A 37 -1.63 -16.36 -20.88
CA ALA A 37 -2.21 -16.80 -19.61
C ALA A 37 -1.83 -15.89 -18.43
N LEU A 38 -0.57 -15.45 -18.39
CA LEU A 38 -0.12 -14.45 -17.40
C LEU A 38 -0.90 -13.14 -17.55
N LEU A 39 -1.04 -12.61 -18.77
CA LEU A 39 -1.80 -11.37 -19.01
C LEU A 39 -3.27 -11.50 -18.58
N GLU A 40 -3.92 -12.60 -18.89
CA GLU A 40 -5.31 -12.85 -18.46
C GLU A 40 -5.44 -12.84 -16.94
N ARG A 41 -4.47 -13.43 -16.23
CA ARG A 41 -4.42 -13.47 -14.77
C ARG A 41 -4.19 -12.08 -14.15
N VAL A 42 -3.32 -11.25 -14.73
CA VAL A 42 -2.93 -9.98 -14.12
C VAL A 42 -3.72 -8.77 -14.62
N ALA A 43 -4.41 -8.86 -15.76
CA ALA A 43 -5.16 -7.74 -16.34
C ALA A 43 -6.25 -7.18 -15.41
N PRO A 44 -7.08 -7.97 -14.70
CA PRO A 44 -8.05 -7.44 -13.75
C PRO A 44 -7.38 -6.67 -12.62
N VAL A 45 -6.24 -7.16 -12.14
CA VAL A 45 -5.45 -6.53 -11.08
C VAL A 45 -4.91 -5.18 -11.52
N LEU A 46 -4.32 -5.10 -12.71
CA LEU A 46 -3.83 -3.84 -13.28
C LEU A 46 -4.96 -2.84 -13.57
N ALA A 47 -6.10 -3.32 -14.05
CA ALA A 47 -7.30 -2.50 -14.27
C ALA A 47 -7.83 -1.92 -12.96
N PHE A 48 -7.87 -2.72 -11.88
CA PHE A 48 -8.20 -2.23 -10.54
C PHE A 48 -7.25 -1.12 -10.10
N VAL A 49 -5.94 -1.31 -10.23
CA VAL A 49 -4.94 -0.30 -9.83
C VAL A 49 -5.13 1.02 -10.58
N ILE A 50 -5.45 0.98 -11.87
CA ILE A 50 -5.78 2.18 -12.66
C ILE A 50 -7.02 2.86 -12.08
N GLY A 51 -8.11 2.11 -11.92
CA GLY A 51 -9.39 2.63 -11.45
C GLY A 51 -9.29 3.27 -10.07
N ILE A 52 -8.72 2.56 -9.09
CA ILE A 52 -8.62 3.06 -7.72
C ILE A 52 -7.67 4.26 -7.60
N THR A 53 -6.60 4.30 -8.40
CA THR A 53 -5.69 5.46 -8.43
C THR A 53 -6.40 6.70 -8.97
N ILE A 54 -7.16 6.58 -10.06
CA ILE A 54 -7.96 7.67 -10.61
C ILE A 54 -8.96 8.18 -9.57
N VAL A 55 -9.68 7.28 -8.90
CA VAL A 55 -10.63 7.65 -7.83
C VAL A 55 -9.92 8.41 -6.72
N ALA A 56 -8.80 7.90 -6.23
CA ALA A 56 -8.07 8.50 -5.13
C ALA A 56 -7.51 9.89 -5.47
N GLU A 57 -6.88 10.03 -6.65
CA GLU A 57 -6.32 11.31 -7.12
C GLU A 57 -7.43 12.36 -7.32
N LEU A 58 -8.54 12.00 -7.97
CA LEU A 58 -9.66 12.92 -8.19
C LEU A 58 -10.39 13.28 -6.90
N ALA A 59 -10.55 12.34 -5.97
CA ALA A 59 -11.08 12.63 -4.63
C ALA A 59 -10.16 13.58 -3.85
N SER A 60 -8.85 13.43 -3.99
CA SER A 60 -7.86 14.35 -3.41
C SER A 60 -7.95 15.75 -4.01
N GLU A 61 -8.05 15.86 -5.34
CA GLU A 61 -8.23 17.14 -6.05
C GLU A 61 -9.55 17.83 -5.69
N ALA A 62 -10.60 17.06 -5.40
CA ALA A 62 -11.87 17.59 -4.88
C ALA A 62 -11.78 18.06 -3.42
N GLY A 63 -10.68 17.79 -2.70
CA GLY A 63 -10.48 18.16 -1.31
C GLY A 63 -11.10 17.21 -0.29
N VAL A 64 -11.47 15.98 -0.67
CA VAL A 64 -12.13 15.00 0.23
C VAL A 64 -11.24 14.68 1.43
N PHE A 65 -9.95 14.40 1.21
CA PHE A 65 -9.02 14.08 2.28
C PHE A 65 -8.75 15.29 3.20
N THR A 66 -8.66 16.51 2.63
CA THR A 66 -8.47 17.75 3.39
C THR A 66 -9.67 18.01 4.29
N ALA A 67 -10.89 17.95 3.73
CA ALA A 67 -12.12 18.15 4.50
C ALA A 67 -12.27 17.10 5.62
N LEU A 68 -11.86 15.86 5.36
CA LEU A 68 -11.89 14.79 6.36
C LEU A 68 -10.87 15.06 7.47
N ALA A 69 -9.63 15.43 7.14
CA ALA A 69 -8.59 15.73 8.13
C ALA A 69 -8.94 16.94 9.02
N GLU A 70 -9.55 17.98 8.45
CA GLU A 70 -10.04 19.13 9.23
C GLU A 70 -11.18 18.74 10.18
N ARG A 71 -12.09 17.84 9.75
CA ARG A 71 -13.11 17.28 10.65
C ARG A 71 -12.49 16.47 11.78
N LEU A 72 -11.47 15.65 11.46
CA LEU A 72 -10.72 14.88 12.46
C LEU A 72 -10.03 15.81 13.46
N ALA A 73 -9.44 16.92 13.01
CA ALA A 73 -8.89 17.94 13.91
C ALA A 73 -9.97 18.52 14.86
N GLY A 74 -11.14 18.82 14.33
CA GLY A 74 -12.28 19.26 15.13
C GLY A 74 -12.70 18.23 16.18
N TRP A 75 -12.78 16.95 15.81
CA TRP A 75 -13.08 15.85 16.74
C TRP A 75 -11.95 15.59 17.73
N GLY A 76 -10.71 15.96 17.38
CA GLY A 76 -9.55 15.92 18.25
C GLY A 76 -9.64 16.86 19.46
N ARG A 77 -10.59 17.81 19.46
CA ARG A 77 -10.90 18.71 20.57
C ARG A 77 -9.65 19.39 21.19
N GLY A 78 -8.69 19.74 20.34
CA GLY A 78 -7.43 20.34 20.76
C GLY A 78 -6.46 19.40 21.48
N ARG A 79 -6.70 18.09 21.52
CA ARG A 79 -5.83 17.10 22.17
C ARG A 79 -5.02 16.33 21.13
N VAL A 80 -3.69 16.40 21.20
CA VAL A 80 -2.79 15.79 20.23
C VAL A 80 -2.95 14.25 20.18
N TRP A 81 -3.09 13.57 21.33
CA TRP A 81 -3.27 12.13 21.38
C TRP A 81 -4.57 11.65 20.72
N LEU A 82 -5.66 12.45 20.80
CA LEU A 82 -6.93 12.11 20.15
C LEU A 82 -6.84 12.33 18.64
N LEU A 83 -6.19 13.43 18.21
CA LEU A 83 -5.88 13.62 16.78
C LEU A 83 -5.01 12.48 16.25
N TRP A 84 -4.01 12.03 17.02
CA TRP A 84 -3.19 10.87 16.70
C TRP A 84 -4.03 9.63 16.44
N ALA A 85 -4.92 9.26 17.38
CA ALA A 85 -5.81 8.11 17.22
C ALA A 85 -6.72 8.22 15.98
N LEU A 86 -7.25 9.41 15.72
CA LEU A 86 -8.10 9.66 14.54
C LEU A 86 -7.31 9.58 13.23
N VAL A 87 -6.07 10.07 13.20
CA VAL A 87 -5.18 9.94 12.02
C VAL A 87 -4.79 8.48 11.80
N ILE A 88 -4.53 7.70 12.85
CA ILE A 88 -4.32 6.25 12.75
C ILE A 88 -5.54 5.59 12.11
N ALA A 89 -6.75 5.86 12.61
CA ALA A 89 -7.97 5.32 12.05
C ALA A 89 -8.14 5.70 10.56
N LEU A 90 -7.87 6.96 10.20
CA LEU A 90 -7.87 7.41 8.81
C LEU A 90 -6.85 6.64 7.95
N ALA A 91 -5.61 6.50 8.43
CA ALA A 91 -4.58 5.79 7.69
C ALA A 91 -4.91 4.30 7.50
N VAL A 92 -5.44 3.63 8.55
CA VAL A 92 -5.87 2.22 8.47
C VAL A 92 -7.01 2.06 7.47
N VAL A 93 -8.07 2.87 7.56
CA VAL A 93 -9.21 2.80 6.64
C VAL A 93 -8.80 3.13 5.22
N SER A 94 -8.02 4.20 5.03
CA SER A 94 -7.51 4.57 3.70
C SER A 94 -6.67 3.43 3.09
N THR A 95 -5.78 2.82 3.87
CA THR A 95 -4.94 1.72 3.40
C THR A 95 -5.78 0.49 3.06
N ALA A 96 -6.68 0.08 3.96
CA ALA A 96 -7.47 -1.12 3.79
C ALA A 96 -8.37 -1.07 2.54
N PHE A 97 -8.92 0.09 2.19
CA PHE A 97 -9.89 0.23 1.12
C PHE A 97 -9.39 0.93 -0.15
N LEU A 98 -8.43 1.87 -0.02
CA LEU A 98 -7.95 2.66 -1.16
C LEU A 98 -6.51 2.32 -1.58
N SER A 99 -5.83 1.48 -0.87
CA SER A 99 -4.44 1.01 -1.05
C SER A 99 -3.37 1.72 -0.23
N LEU A 100 -2.23 1.01 -0.09
CA LEU A 100 -1.04 1.56 0.60
C LEU A 100 -0.49 2.80 -0.11
N ASP A 101 -0.49 2.82 -1.44
CA ASP A 101 0.03 3.95 -2.23
C ASP A 101 -0.81 5.21 -2.01
N THR A 102 -2.14 5.08 -1.97
CA THR A 102 -3.06 6.17 -1.66
C THR A 102 -2.75 6.79 -0.30
N THR A 103 -2.58 5.97 0.73
CA THR A 103 -2.26 6.46 2.08
C THR A 103 -0.90 7.16 2.11
N ALA A 104 0.11 6.58 1.48
CA ALA A 104 1.44 7.15 1.45
C ALA A 104 1.51 8.47 0.65
N VAL A 105 0.79 8.58 -0.47
CA VAL A 105 0.92 9.69 -1.41
C VAL A 105 -0.08 10.81 -1.17
N LEU A 106 -1.33 10.47 -0.81
CA LEU A 106 -2.43 11.43 -0.70
C LEU A 106 -2.79 11.77 0.74
N VAL A 107 -2.81 10.80 1.65
CA VAL A 107 -3.15 11.06 3.05
C VAL A 107 -1.99 11.74 3.78
N THR A 108 -0.74 11.33 3.50
CA THR A 108 0.44 11.91 4.16
C THR A 108 0.55 13.43 4.03
N PRO A 109 0.49 14.03 2.83
CA PRO A 109 0.56 15.49 2.70
C PRO A 109 -0.52 16.22 3.51
N VAL A 110 -1.75 15.70 3.47
CA VAL A 110 -2.88 16.30 4.17
C VAL A 110 -2.66 16.30 5.69
N VAL A 111 -2.22 15.17 6.23
CA VAL A 111 -1.97 15.01 7.67
C VAL A 111 -0.76 15.83 8.12
N VAL A 112 0.30 15.91 7.29
CA VAL A 112 1.50 16.72 7.58
C VAL A 112 1.16 18.21 7.58
N VAL A 113 0.45 18.69 6.56
CA VAL A 113 0.01 20.10 6.48
C VAL A 113 -0.91 20.43 7.65
N LEU A 114 -1.85 19.55 8.00
CA LEU A 114 -2.70 19.73 9.17
C LEU A 114 -1.86 19.86 10.44
N ALA A 115 -0.90 18.97 10.68
CA ALA A 115 -0.02 19.02 11.87
C ALA A 115 0.78 20.32 11.92
N GLN A 116 1.30 20.80 10.78
CA GLN A 116 2.01 22.08 10.69
C GLN A 116 1.08 23.26 11.00
N HIS A 117 -0.15 23.29 10.45
CA HIS A 117 -1.13 24.36 10.66
C HIS A 117 -1.57 24.46 12.14
N VAL A 118 -1.67 23.34 12.84
CA VAL A 118 -2.02 23.35 14.27
C VAL A 118 -0.81 23.47 15.19
N GLY A 119 0.40 23.66 14.63
CA GLY A 119 1.62 23.90 15.38
C GLY A 119 2.18 22.69 16.15
N ILE A 120 1.86 21.46 15.72
CA ILE A 120 2.40 20.24 16.33
C ILE A 120 3.46 19.56 15.44
N PRO A 121 4.40 18.77 16.00
CA PRO A 121 5.41 18.09 15.21
C PRO A 121 4.79 17.16 14.14
N PRO A 122 5.05 17.34 12.84
CA PRO A 122 4.44 16.55 11.77
C PRO A 122 5.03 15.15 11.63
N LEU A 123 6.28 14.93 12.05
CA LEU A 123 7.02 13.68 11.83
C LEU A 123 6.34 12.42 12.40
N PRO A 124 5.78 12.43 13.64
CA PRO A 124 5.05 11.28 14.16
C PRO A 124 3.91 10.88 13.25
N PHE A 125 3.12 11.84 12.79
CA PHE A 125 1.97 11.62 11.92
C PHE A 125 2.37 11.11 10.53
N ALA A 126 3.44 11.67 9.96
CA ALA A 126 4.01 11.21 8.70
C ALA A 126 4.53 9.76 8.79
N LEU A 127 5.23 9.40 9.87
CA LEU A 127 5.67 8.02 10.07
C LEU A 127 4.50 7.06 10.25
N ALA A 128 3.43 7.49 10.94
CA ALA A 128 2.23 6.68 11.08
C ALA A 128 1.60 6.36 9.71
N THR A 129 1.51 7.34 8.81
CA THR A 129 0.90 7.10 7.49
C THR A 129 1.69 6.07 6.68
N VAL A 130 3.02 6.14 6.60
CA VAL A 130 3.81 5.19 5.80
C VAL A 130 3.91 3.82 6.43
N TRP A 131 4.02 3.73 7.76
CA TRP A 131 4.08 2.43 8.43
C TRP A 131 2.73 1.73 8.40
N LEU A 132 1.63 2.45 8.61
CA LEU A 132 0.29 1.90 8.49
C LEU A 132 -0.10 1.63 7.04
N ALA A 133 0.44 2.38 6.06
CA ALA A 133 0.30 2.03 4.66
C ALA A 133 0.81 0.61 4.36
N ASN A 134 1.91 0.20 4.98
CA ASN A 134 2.42 -1.17 4.85
C ASN A 134 1.67 -2.14 5.79
N THR A 135 1.58 -1.87 7.09
CA THR A 135 1.07 -2.84 8.07
C THR A 135 -0.46 -3.03 8.06
N ALA A 136 -1.22 -1.99 7.71
CA ALA A 136 -2.67 -2.10 7.54
C ALA A 136 -3.07 -2.61 6.14
N SER A 137 -2.12 -2.79 5.24
CA SER A 137 -2.41 -3.34 3.92
C SER A 137 -2.78 -4.83 3.95
N LEU A 138 -2.59 -5.52 5.07
CA LEU A 138 -2.89 -6.95 5.17
C LEU A 138 -4.39 -7.28 5.24
N PHE A 139 -5.26 -6.32 5.56
CA PHE A 139 -6.68 -6.62 5.86
C PHE A 139 -7.51 -7.08 4.67
N LEU A 140 -7.34 -6.47 3.50
CA LEU A 140 -8.22 -6.71 2.35
C LEU A 140 -7.39 -6.95 1.06
N PRO A 141 -7.95 -7.69 0.09
CA PRO A 141 -7.31 -7.88 -1.21
C PRO A 141 -6.92 -6.56 -1.88
N VAL A 142 -7.83 -5.58 -1.85
CA VAL A 142 -7.68 -4.27 -2.52
C VAL A 142 -6.61 -3.37 -1.92
N SER A 143 -6.11 -3.71 -0.72
CA SER A 143 -5.15 -2.88 0.03
C SER A 143 -3.75 -2.86 -0.58
N ASN A 144 -3.36 -3.96 -1.26
CA ASN A 144 -2.03 -4.16 -1.83
C ASN A 144 -2.10 -5.06 -3.05
N LEU A 145 -1.23 -4.82 -4.03
CA LEU A 145 -1.12 -5.62 -5.23
C LEU A 145 -0.77 -7.10 -4.92
N THR A 146 0.08 -7.34 -3.93
CA THR A 146 0.42 -8.69 -3.44
C THR A 146 -0.79 -9.43 -2.90
N ASN A 147 -1.69 -8.74 -2.20
CA ASN A 147 -2.92 -9.33 -1.68
C ASN A 147 -3.90 -9.68 -2.81
N LEU A 148 -4.02 -8.81 -3.82
CA LEU A 148 -4.87 -9.10 -4.98
C LEU A 148 -4.44 -10.36 -5.71
N LEU A 149 -3.12 -10.57 -5.85
CA LEU A 149 -2.57 -11.78 -6.43
C LEU A 149 -2.81 -13.02 -5.56
N ALA A 150 -2.74 -12.86 -4.23
CA ALA A 150 -2.98 -13.93 -3.27
C ALA A 150 -4.48 -14.28 -3.13
N ALA A 151 -5.38 -13.38 -3.50
CA ALA A 151 -6.81 -13.50 -3.20
C ALA A 151 -7.42 -14.78 -3.78
N ASP A 152 -7.11 -15.12 -5.02
CA ASP A 152 -7.61 -16.31 -5.70
C ASP A 152 -7.22 -17.62 -4.95
N ARG A 153 -6.06 -17.61 -4.29
CA ARG A 153 -5.54 -18.77 -3.54
C ARG A 153 -6.04 -18.82 -2.08
N LEU A 154 -6.53 -17.70 -1.54
CA LEU A 154 -7.10 -17.61 -0.18
C LEU A 154 -8.62 -17.70 -0.15
N GLY A 155 -9.24 -17.92 -1.31
CA GLY A 155 -10.67 -18.01 -1.51
C GLY A 155 -11.20 -16.80 -2.29
N GLU A 156 -12.22 -17.04 -3.12
CA GLU A 156 -12.70 -16.10 -4.15
C GLU A 156 -13.42 -14.85 -3.61
N SER A 157 -13.51 -14.68 -2.28
CA SER A 157 -14.24 -13.56 -1.68
C SER A 157 -13.36 -12.71 -0.76
N PRO A 158 -13.59 -11.40 -0.68
CA PRO A 158 -12.94 -10.55 0.35
C PRO A 158 -13.18 -11.04 1.78
N ALA A 159 -14.29 -11.72 2.04
CA ALA A 159 -14.62 -12.26 3.36
C ALA A 159 -13.72 -13.46 3.72
N SER A 160 -13.44 -14.37 2.78
CA SER A 160 -12.52 -15.49 3.00
C SER A 160 -11.09 -15.01 3.23
N PHE A 161 -10.64 -14.01 2.47
CA PHE A 161 -9.35 -13.36 2.71
C PHE A 161 -9.30 -12.74 4.11
N LEU A 162 -10.33 -11.96 4.48
CA LEU A 162 -10.40 -11.32 5.79
C LEU A 162 -10.43 -12.34 6.93
N ALA A 163 -11.09 -13.48 6.74
CA ALA A 163 -11.15 -14.54 7.77
C ALA A 163 -9.76 -15.02 8.22
N VAL A 164 -8.78 -15.03 7.33
CA VAL A 164 -7.39 -15.42 7.63
C VAL A 164 -6.53 -14.22 8.03
N SER A 165 -6.80 -13.04 7.49
CA SER A 165 -5.95 -11.85 7.65
C SER A 165 -6.30 -10.95 8.83
N TRP A 166 -7.54 -10.98 9.36
CA TRP A 166 -8.01 -10.01 10.36
C TRP A 166 -7.17 -10.01 11.64
N ALA A 167 -6.87 -11.19 12.19
CA ALA A 167 -6.15 -11.31 13.45
C ALA A 167 -4.67 -10.89 13.31
N PRO A 168 -3.88 -11.45 12.37
CA PRO A 168 -2.51 -11.00 12.13
C PRO A 168 -2.45 -9.53 11.70
N GLY A 169 -3.40 -9.05 10.89
CA GLY A 169 -3.49 -7.65 10.50
C GLY A 169 -3.75 -6.72 11.69
N LEU A 170 -4.68 -7.08 12.58
CA LEU A 170 -4.97 -6.30 13.79
C LEU A 170 -3.76 -6.23 14.72
N VAL A 171 -3.09 -7.36 14.95
CA VAL A 171 -1.88 -7.42 15.78
C VAL A 171 -0.74 -6.63 15.14
N GLY A 172 -0.55 -6.73 13.83
CA GLY A 172 0.44 -5.96 13.07
C GLY A 172 0.22 -4.44 13.22
N VAL A 173 -1.01 -3.98 13.04
CA VAL A 173 -1.39 -2.58 13.23
C VAL A 173 -1.21 -2.15 14.69
N ALA A 174 -1.70 -2.94 15.65
CA ALA A 174 -1.61 -2.61 17.07
C ALA A 174 -0.15 -2.50 17.54
N ALA A 175 0.71 -3.43 17.13
CA ALA A 175 2.14 -3.40 17.42
C ALA A 175 2.82 -2.17 16.80
N THR A 176 2.49 -1.86 15.54
CA THR A 176 2.99 -0.66 14.85
C THR A 176 2.59 0.63 15.58
N VAL A 177 1.33 0.75 15.95
CA VAL A 177 0.79 1.90 16.70
C VAL A 177 1.43 2.02 18.07
N ALA A 178 1.61 0.90 18.77
CA ALA A 178 2.27 0.87 20.09
C ALA A 178 3.72 1.36 19.99
N ILE A 179 4.51 0.85 19.03
CA ILE A 179 5.90 1.28 18.82
C ILE A 179 5.96 2.77 18.52
N LEU A 180 5.19 3.27 17.56
CA LEU A 180 5.16 4.67 17.18
C LEU A 180 4.72 5.57 18.34
N SER A 181 3.70 5.15 19.10
CA SER A 181 3.22 5.88 20.27
C SER A 181 4.26 5.95 21.38
N LEU A 182 5.01 4.87 21.61
CA LEU A 182 6.10 4.84 22.61
C LEU A 182 7.28 5.73 22.17
N VAL A 183 7.71 5.63 20.92
CA VAL A 183 8.81 6.44 20.35
C VAL A 183 8.47 7.93 20.41
N HIS A 184 7.22 8.29 20.09
CA HIS A 184 6.79 9.68 20.00
C HIS A 184 5.97 10.16 21.19
N ARG A 185 5.96 9.42 22.33
CA ARG A 185 5.12 9.69 23.52
C ARG A 185 5.19 11.14 24.03
N ARG A 186 6.36 11.80 23.88
CA ARG A 186 6.52 13.20 24.30
C ARG A 186 5.81 14.16 23.35
N SER A 187 5.87 13.93 22.05
CA SER A 187 5.22 14.75 21.03
C SER A 187 3.70 14.58 21.03
N LEU A 188 3.19 13.43 21.52
CA LEU A 188 1.76 13.14 21.58
C LEU A 188 1.08 13.71 22.85
N ARG A 189 1.86 14.22 23.81
CA ARG A 189 1.37 14.89 25.00
C ARG A 189 1.29 16.39 24.74
N GLY A 190 0.11 16.92 24.60
CA GLY A 190 -0.05 18.34 24.36
C GLY A 190 -1.46 18.69 23.87
N SER A 191 -1.64 19.97 23.63
CA SER A 191 -2.85 20.54 23.05
C SER A 191 -2.50 21.35 21.81
N PHE A 192 -3.46 21.59 20.96
CA PHE A 192 -3.35 22.43 19.77
C PHE A 192 -4.60 23.32 19.65
N SER A 193 -4.45 24.44 18.95
CA SER A 193 -5.58 25.29 18.55
C SER A 193 -6.24 24.71 17.32
N LEU A 194 -7.58 24.80 17.27
CA LEU A 194 -8.31 24.37 16.08
C LEU A 194 -7.92 25.23 14.88
N PRO A 195 -7.61 24.64 13.71
CA PRO A 195 -7.28 25.41 12.54
C PRO A 195 -8.52 26.11 11.98
N GLU A 196 -8.32 27.22 11.31
CA GLU A 196 -9.33 27.80 10.44
C GLU A 196 -9.64 26.82 9.30
N ARG A 197 -10.92 26.73 8.94
CA ARG A 197 -11.34 25.81 7.86
C ARG A 197 -10.86 26.35 6.52
N THR A 198 -10.28 25.51 5.72
CA THR A 198 -9.91 25.84 4.33
C THR A 198 -11.18 26.09 3.52
N PRO A 199 -11.27 27.22 2.79
CA PRO A 199 -12.39 27.46 1.90
C PRO A 199 -12.51 26.33 0.86
N VAL A 200 -13.72 25.85 0.64
CA VAL A 200 -13.99 24.82 -0.38
C VAL A 200 -14.30 25.52 -1.70
N ASP A 201 -13.44 25.35 -2.71
CA ASP A 201 -13.60 25.96 -4.03
C ASP A 201 -14.87 25.50 -4.75
N ASP A 202 -15.14 24.17 -4.73
CA ASP A 202 -16.28 23.55 -5.37
C ASP A 202 -16.94 22.53 -4.45
N ARG A 203 -17.95 22.97 -3.71
CA ARG A 203 -18.68 22.12 -2.77
C ARG A 203 -19.43 20.95 -3.44
N VAL A 204 -19.92 21.14 -4.67
CA VAL A 204 -20.63 20.09 -5.40
C VAL A 204 -19.65 18.98 -5.77
N LEU A 205 -18.47 19.34 -6.27
CA LEU A 205 -17.42 18.40 -6.63
C LEU A 205 -16.91 17.63 -5.40
N LEU A 206 -16.70 18.33 -4.28
CA LEU A 206 -16.32 17.73 -3.00
C LEU A 206 -17.35 16.70 -2.53
N VAL A 207 -18.64 17.09 -2.46
CA VAL A 207 -19.70 16.21 -1.95
C VAL A 207 -19.90 15.02 -2.86
N PHE A 208 -19.93 15.23 -4.20
CA PHE A 208 -20.06 14.14 -5.16
C PHE A 208 -18.90 13.14 -5.03
N SER A 209 -17.66 13.63 -4.98
CA SER A 209 -16.49 12.76 -4.82
C SER A 209 -16.50 12.00 -3.48
N ALA A 210 -16.89 12.66 -2.40
CA ALA A 210 -17.03 12.02 -1.09
C ALA A 210 -18.09 10.92 -1.10
N VAL A 211 -19.23 11.13 -1.78
CA VAL A 211 -20.29 10.12 -1.91
C VAL A 211 -19.80 8.94 -2.75
N VAL A 212 -19.14 9.19 -3.89
CA VAL A 212 -18.58 8.11 -4.72
C VAL A 212 -17.60 7.26 -3.91
N VAL A 213 -16.67 7.88 -3.17
CA VAL A 213 -15.73 7.15 -2.31
C VAL A 213 -16.48 6.37 -1.22
N ALA A 214 -17.44 7.00 -0.53
CA ALA A 214 -18.20 6.36 0.54
C ALA A 214 -19.01 5.14 0.08
N VAL A 215 -19.54 5.16 -1.16
CA VAL A 215 -20.26 4.03 -1.76
C VAL A 215 -19.27 2.96 -2.24
N LEU A 216 -18.13 3.38 -2.79
CA LEU A 216 -17.11 2.46 -3.30
C LEU A 216 -16.54 1.56 -2.19
N LEU A 217 -16.32 2.08 -0.96
CA LEU A 217 -15.74 1.30 0.13
C LEU A 217 -16.52 -0.01 0.43
N PRO A 218 -17.83 0.00 0.69
CA PRO A 218 -18.59 -1.24 0.91
C PRO A 218 -18.68 -2.10 -0.35
N MET A 219 -18.70 -1.51 -1.55
CA MET A 219 -18.74 -2.28 -2.79
C MET A 219 -17.47 -3.08 -3.05
N LEU A 220 -16.30 -2.59 -2.64
CA LEU A 220 -15.03 -3.32 -2.78
C LEU A 220 -14.96 -4.59 -1.93
N VAL A 221 -15.81 -4.73 -0.91
CA VAL A 221 -15.90 -5.93 -0.06
C VAL A 221 -17.17 -6.74 -0.27
N SER A 222 -18.00 -6.38 -1.25
CA SER A 222 -19.30 -7.02 -1.52
C SER A 222 -19.18 -8.33 -2.31
N GLY A 223 -17.97 -8.68 -2.81
CA GLY A 223 -17.78 -9.83 -3.69
C GLY A 223 -17.97 -9.54 -5.19
N ILE A 224 -18.29 -8.28 -5.55
CA ILE A 224 -18.27 -7.83 -6.95
C ILE A 224 -16.80 -7.69 -7.37
N GLU A 225 -16.51 -7.99 -8.64
CA GLU A 225 -15.16 -7.86 -9.18
C GLU A 225 -14.61 -6.45 -8.93
N VAL A 226 -13.48 -6.36 -8.23
CA VAL A 226 -12.91 -5.10 -7.73
C VAL A 226 -12.52 -4.14 -8.87
N ALA A 227 -12.12 -4.68 -10.02
CA ALA A 227 -11.77 -3.88 -11.20
C ALA A 227 -13.01 -3.15 -11.77
N LEU A 228 -14.17 -3.81 -11.79
CA LEU A 228 -15.43 -3.20 -12.21
C LEU A 228 -15.88 -2.11 -11.25
N VAL A 229 -15.78 -2.37 -9.94
CA VAL A 229 -16.15 -1.39 -8.90
C VAL A 229 -15.28 -0.14 -8.98
N ALA A 230 -13.96 -0.32 -9.02
CA ALA A 230 -13.01 0.80 -9.12
C ALA A 230 -13.15 1.53 -10.45
N GLY A 231 -13.34 0.80 -11.57
CA GLY A 231 -13.58 1.35 -12.90
C GLY A 231 -14.83 2.22 -12.97
N ALA A 232 -15.95 1.74 -12.40
CA ALA A 232 -17.20 2.52 -12.31
C ALA A 232 -17.01 3.80 -11.50
N GLY A 233 -16.35 3.73 -10.34
CA GLY A 233 -16.00 4.91 -9.53
C GLY A 233 -15.14 5.90 -10.30
N ALA A 234 -14.15 5.42 -11.04
CA ALA A 234 -13.28 6.26 -11.89
C ALA A 234 -14.07 6.95 -13.00
N VAL A 235 -14.95 6.24 -13.71
CA VAL A 235 -15.79 6.81 -14.77
C VAL A 235 -16.72 7.89 -14.24
N LEU A 236 -17.36 7.67 -13.08
CA LEU A 236 -18.23 8.65 -12.44
C LEU A 236 -17.47 9.93 -12.08
N LEU A 237 -16.29 9.80 -11.46
CA LEU A 237 -15.47 10.96 -11.10
C LEU A 237 -14.92 11.66 -12.34
N LEU A 238 -14.39 10.95 -13.31
CA LEU A 238 -13.91 11.54 -14.57
C LEU A 238 -15.03 12.32 -15.27
N GLY A 239 -16.24 11.76 -15.35
CA GLY A 239 -17.42 12.44 -15.93
C GLY A 239 -17.73 13.76 -15.21
N MET A 240 -17.75 13.75 -13.87
CA MET A 240 -18.00 14.95 -13.07
C MET A 240 -16.89 15.99 -13.23
N PHE A 241 -15.61 15.55 -13.24
CA PHE A 241 -14.48 16.44 -13.45
C PHE A 241 -14.40 17.02 -14.88
N LEU A 242 -14.83 16.25 -15.89
CA LEU A 242 -14.93 16.75 -17.27
C LEU A 242 -15.86 17.97 -17.38
N VAL A 243 -16.94 17.98 -16.58
CA VAL A 243 -17.90 19.09 -16.57
C VAL A 243 -17.41 20.26 -15.72
N ARG A 244 -16.85 20.00 -14.53
CA ARG A 244 -16.58 21.03 -13.53
C ARG A 244 -15.13 21.50 -13.43
N ARG A 245 -14.15 20.62 -13.69
CA ARG A 245 -12.71 20.93 -13.52
C ARG A 245 -11.82 20.13 -14.47
N ARG A 246 -11.98 20.35 -15.75
CA ARG A 246 -11.23 19.64 -16.82
C ARG A 246 -9.70 19.66 -16.64
N SER A 247 -9.16 20.73 -16.05
CA SER A 247 -7.72 20.88 -15.82
C SER A 247 -7.13 19.82 -14.86
N ALA A 248 -7.95 19.15 -14.07
CA ALA A 248 -7.53 18.06 -13.19
C ALA A 248 -7.31 16.75 -13.95
N ILE A 249 -7.91 16.59 -15.14
CA ILE A 249 -7.78 15.37 -15.95
C ILE A 249 -6.47 15.45 -16.73
N ARG A 250 -5.50 14.69 -16.26
CA ARG A 250 -4.12 14.65 -16.78
C ARG A 250 -3.68 13.20 -16.99
N PRO A 251 -2.77 12.93 -17.94
CA PRO A 251 -2.22 11.58 -18.14
C PRO A 251 -1.54 11.01 -16.87
N SER A 252 -1.13 11.87 -15.93
CA SER A 252 -0.55 11.47 -14.64
C SER A 252 -1.53 10.83 -13.66
N LEU A 253 -2.84 10.87 -13.94
CA LEU A 253 -3.84 10.09 -13.19
C LEU A 253 -3.64 8.58 -13.34
N ILE A 254 -3.03 8.13 -14.45
CA ILE A 254 -2.70 6.73 -14.66
C ILE A 254 -1.30 6.48 -14.08
N PRO A 255 -1.13 5.49 -13.20
CA PRO A 255 0.16 5.21 -12.56
C PRO A 255 1.09 4.40 -13.48
N TRP A 256 1.45 4.97 -14.65
CA TRP A 256 2.22 4.30 -15.72
C TRP A 256 3.49 3.60 -15.23
N GLN A 257 4.19 4.24 -14.29
CA GLN A 257 5.43 3.70 -13.75
C GLN A 257 5.16 2.45 -12.91
N ALA A 258 4.15 2.47 -12.03
CA ALA A 258 3.79 1.33 -11.19
C ALA A 258 3.30 0.16 -12.06
N LEU A 259 2.45 0.44 -13.07
CA LEU A 259 1.95 -0.57 -14.00
C LEU A 259 3.07 -1.20 -14.83
N GLY A 260 3.99 -0.38 -15.35
CA GLY A 260 5.11 -0.87 -16.16
C GLY A 260 6.11 -1.70 -15.33
N ILE A 261 6.39 -1.29 -14.10
CA ILE A 261 7.24 -2.08 -13.18
C ILE A 261 6.55 -3.42 -12.86
N ALA A 262 5.26 -3.39 -12.49
CA ALA A 262 4.51 -4.59 -12.16
C ALA A 262 4.48 -5.56 -13.34
N LEU A 263 4.07 -5.11 -14.52
CA LEU A 263 4.01 -5.95 -15.73
C LEU A 263 5.39 -6.53 -16.10
N GLY A 264 6.43 -5.69 -16.09
CA GLY A 264 7.80 -6.15 -16.38
C GLY A 264 8.26 -7.23 -15.39
N LEU A 265 7.98 -7.04 -14.09
CA LEU A 265 8.32 -8.02 -13.06
C LEU A 265 7.51 -9.31 -13.21
N PHE A 266 6.21 -9.24 -13.49
CA PHE A 266 5.37 -10.43 -13.73
C PHE A 266 5.98 -11.31 -14.84
N VAL A 267 6.31 -10.70 -15.97
CA VAL A 267 6.88 -11.43 -17.12
C VAL A 267 8.24 -12.05 -16.79
N LEU A 268 9.12 -11.30 -16.14
CA LEU A 268 10.46 -11.77 -15.82
C LEU A 268 10.47 -12.88 -14.76
N VAL A 269 9.60 -12.75 -13.74
CA VAL A 269 9.48 -13.78 -12.69
C VAL A 269 8.86 -15.05 -13.25
N GLU A 270 7.79 -14.96 -14.04
CA GLU A 270 7.17 -16.12 -14.72
C GLU A 270 8.19 -16.88 -15.57
N ALA A 271 8.96 -16.16 -16.39
CA ALA A 271 10.02 -16.75 -17.20
C ALA A 271 11.12 -17.42 -16.36
N ALA A 272 11.50 -16.81 -15.23
CA ALA A 272 12.52 -17.38 -14.33
C ALA A 272 12.02 -18.64 -13.62
N GLN A 273 10.73 -18.69 -13.23
CA GLN A 273 10.10 -19.84 -12.61
C GLN A 273 10.10 -21.06 -13.55
N LEU A 274 9.72 -20.85 -14.81
CA LEU A 274 9.77 -21.91 -15.84
C LEU A 274 11.18 -22.45 -16.12
N ARG A 275 12.23 -21.74 -15.68
CA ARG A 275 13.64 -22.10 -15.88
C ARG A 275 14.36 -22.62 -14.63
N GLY A 276 13.61 -23.04 -13.62
CA GLY A 276 14.15 -23.76 -12.47
C GLY A 276 14.49 -22.89 -11.25
N LEU A 277 14.09 -21.61 -11.25
CA LEU A 277 14.19 -20.77 -10.04
C LEU A 277 13.47 -21.43 -8.86
N GLU A 278 12.39 -22.15 -9.12
CA GLU A 278 11.59 -22.88 -8.17
C GLU A 278 12.42 -23.83 -7.28
N SER A 279 13.30 -24.63 -7.88
CA SER A 279 14.10 -25.63 -7.14
C SER A 279 15.09 -25.02 -6.14
N VAL A 280 15.59 -23.83 -6.42
CA VAL A 280 16.51 -23.09 -5.53
C VAL A 280 15.74 -22.49 -4.36
N LEU A 281 14.58 -21.92 -4.64
CA LEU A 281 13.76 -21.23 -3.65
C LEU A 281 13.06 -22.19 -2.68
N ALA A 282 12.69 -23.39 -3.12
CA ALA A 282 12.13 -24.43 -2.28
C ALA A 282 13.02 -24.74 -1.05
N GLN A 283 14.34 -24.69 -1.21
CA GLN A 283 15.27 -24.90 -0.10
C GLN A 283 15.29 -23.76 0.91
N VAL A 284 14.98 -22.53 0.47
CA VAL A 284 15.01 -21.32 1.31
C VAL A 284 13.68 -21.09 2.00
N THR A 285 12.57 -21.45 1.36
CA THR A 285 11.21 -21.20 1.89
C THR A 285 10.76 -22.22 2.93
N GLY A 286 11.41 -23.38 2.97
CA GLY A 286 11.01 -24.49 3.84
C GLY A 286 9.61 -25.04 3.50
N SER A 287 9.07 -25.90 4.37
CA SER A 287 7.76 -26.52 4.22
C SER A 287 7.07 -26.65 5.58
N GLY A 288 5.75 -26.89 5.58
CA GLY A 288 4.95 -27.08 6.78
C GLY A 288 4.24 -25.83 7.28
N ASP A 289 3.20 -26.06 8.09
CA ASP A 289 2.31 -25.02 8.63
C ASP A 289 2.48 -24.82 10.14
N ASP A 290 3.49 -25.43 10.73
CA ASP A 290 3.80 -25.22 12.15
C ASP A 290 4.29 -23.78 12.39
N PRO A 291 4.17 -23.25 13.62
CA PRO A 291 4.50 -21.86 13.92
C PRO A 291 5.92 -21.43 13.51
N LEU A 292 6.89 -22.35 13.61
CA LEU A 292 8.28 -22.05 13.27
C LEU A 292 8.48 -21.98 11.76
N SER A 293 7.86 -22.89 11.01
CA SER A 293 7.86 -22.91 9.54
C SER A 293 7.17 -21.66 8.96
N LEU A 294 6.04 -21.24 9.51
CA LEU A 294 5.36 -20.01 9.12
C LEU A 294 6.20 -18.78 9.44
N LEU A 295 6.83 -18.74 10.62
CA LEU A 295 7.73 -17.63 11.00
C LEU A 295 8.96 -17.56 10.10
N HIS A 296 9.52 -18.72 9.74
CA HIS A 296 10.63 -18.80 8.79
C HIS A 296 10.23 -18.19 7.44
N LEU A 297 9.10 -18.61 6.86
CA LEU A 297 8.63 -18.10 5.58
C LEU A 297 8.33 -16.59 5.64
N ALA A 298 7.69 -16.11 6.71
CA ALA A 298 7.45 -14.68 6.92
C ALA A 298 8.78 -13.89 7.03
N ALA A 299 9.79 -14.43 7.71
CA ALA A 299 11.11 -13.82 7.81
C ALA A 299 11.82 -13.77 6.44
N VAL A 300 11.77 -14.85 5.66
CA VAL A 300 12.30 -14.89 4.28
C VAL A 300 11.57 -13.86 3.42
N GLY A 301 10.24 -13.77 3.51
CA GLY A 301 9.44 -12.74 2.81
C GLY A 301 9.86 -11.33 3.18
N ALA A 302 10.03 -11.04 4.47
CA ALA A 302 10.45 -9.73 4.97
C ALA A 302 11.88 -9.36 4.53
N LEU A 303 12.82 -10.29 4.60
CA LEU A 303 14.21 -10.08 4.13
C LEU A 303 14.23 -9.85 2.61
N SER A 304 13.51 -10.67 1.85
CA SER A 304 13.42 -10.54 0.38
C SER A 304 12.78 -9.20 -0.03
N ALA A 305 11.71 -8.78 0.65
CA ALA A 305 11.07 -7.49 0.39
C ALA A 305 12.01 -6.31 0.67
N ASN A 306 12.81 -6.37 1.72
CA ASN A 306 13.80 -5.34 2.03
C ASN A 306 15.03 -5.38 1.12
N ALA A 307 15.35 -6.52 0.53
CA ALA A 307 16.43 -6.64 -0.44
C ALA A 307 16.01 -6.17 -1.84
N LEU A 308 14.82 -6.55 -2.29
CA LEU A 308 14.34 -6.34 -3.66
C LEU A 308 13.26 -5.25 -3.74
N ASN A 309 12.11 -5.55 -3.21
CA ASN A 309 10.85 -4.80 -3.06
C ASN A 309 9.76 -5.81 -2.71
N ASN A 310 8.64 -5.38 -2.12
CA ASN A 310 7.56 -6.27 -1.69
C ASN A 310 6.93 -7.08 -2.85
N LEU A 311 6.65 -6.45 -3.98
CA LEU A 311 6.00 -7.13 -5.11
C LEU A 311 6.89 -8.23 -5.73
N PRO A 312 8.13 -7.98 -6.18
CA PRO A 312 8.98 -9.05 -6.69
C PRO A 312 9.29 -10.12 -5.64
N ALA A 313 9.44 -9.75 -4.36
CA ALA A 313 9.64 -10.72 -3.29
C ALA A 313 8.45 -11.68 -3.18
N TYR A 314 7.23 -11.15 -3.19
CA TYR A 314 6.01 -11.97 -3.18
C TYR A 314 5.96 -12.90 -4.40
N LEU A 315 6.08 -12.37 -5.61
CA LEU A 315 5.97 -13.13 -6.86
C LEU A 315 6.97 -14.29 -6.94
N VAL A 316 8.19 -14.05 -6.48
CA VAL A 316 9.26 -15.06 -6.50
C VAL A 316 8.99 -16.17 -5.48
N LEU A 317 8.43 -15.86 -4.32
CA LEU A 317 8.21 -16.79 -3.22
C LEU A 317 6.83 -17.46 -3.21
N GLU A 318 5.83 -16.87 -3.87
CA GLU A 318 4.45 -17.35 -3.89
C GLU A 318 4.27 -18.82 -4.28
N PRO A 319 4.95 -19.37 -5.30
CA PRO A 319 4.78 -20.77 -5.70
C PRO A 319 5.12 -21.78 -4.60
N HIS A 320 5.93 -21.36 -3.62
CA HIS A 320 6.35 -22.20 -2.49
C HIS A 320 5.44 -22.08 -1.25
N ALA A 321 4.41 -21.25 -1.33
CA ALA A 321 3.38 -21.14 -0.32
C ALA A 321 2.18 -22.00 -0.73
N ASP A 322 2.19 -23.29 -0.35
CA ASP A 322 1.27 -24.32 -0.82
C ASP A 322 -0.02 -24.46 0.01
N SER A 323 -0.11 -23.73 1.15
CA SER A 323 -1.31 -23.65 1.98
C SER A 323 -1.77 -22.21 2.20
N SER A 324 -3.03 -22.00 2.62
CA SER A 324 -3.56 -20.68 2.97
C SER A 324 -2.76 -20.04 4.11
N ALA A 325 -2.31 -20.83 5.10
CA ALA A 325 -1.48 -20.34 6.20
C ALA A 325 -0.11 -19.87 5.70
N ARG A 326 0.53 -20.59 4.78
CA ARG A 326 1.81 -20.21 4.18
C ARG A 326 1.69 -18.98 3.28
N ILE A 327 0.63 -18.89 2.49
CA ILE A 327 0.35 -17.67 1.69
C ILE A 327 0.20 -16.47 2.61
N MET A 328 -0.55 -16.58 3.69
CA MET A 328 -0.73 -15.50 4.65
C MET A 328 0.58 -15.17 5.39
N ALA A 329 1.39 -16.15 5.77
CA ALA A 329 2.70 -15.93 6.36
C ALA A 329 3.65 -15.19 5.39
N LEU A 330 3.63 -15.53 4.10
CA LEU A 330 4.37 -14.82 3.07
C LEU A 330 3.87 -13.38 2.93
N LEU A 331 2.54 -13.15 2.92
CA LEU A 331 1.96 -11.81 2.90
C LEU A 331 2.33 -10.99 4.16
N ILE A 332 2.36 -11.60 5.33
CA ILE A 332 2.86 -10.95 6.55
C ILE A 332 4.30 -10.47 6.33
N GLY A 333 5.17 -11.33 5.81
CA GLY A 333 6.55 -10.98 5.53
C GLY A 333 6.68 -9.85 4.50
N THR A 334 5.99 -9.95 3.36
CA THR A 334 6.13 -9.01 2.24
C THR A 334 5.35 -7.72 2.42
N ASN A 335 4.35 -7.65 3.29
CA ASN A 335 3.57 -6.45 3.55
C ASN A 335 3.97 -5.73 4.85
N LEU A 336 4.20 -6.46 5.94
CA LEU A 336 4.59 -5.87 7.22
C LEU A 336 6.12 -5.71 7.35
N GLY A 337 6.90 -6.47 6.58
CA GLY A 337 8.36 -6.40 6.53
C GLY A 337 8.95 -5.15 5.87
N PRO A 338 8.32 -4.52 4.86
CA PRO A 338 8.88 -3.39 4.10
C PRO A 338 8.97 -2.06 4.88
N LEU A 339 9.44 -2.09 6.11
CA LEU A 339 9.61 -0.91 6.97
C LEU A 339 11.08 -0.52 7.17
N VAL A 340 12.05 -1.33 6.67
CA VAL A 340 13.47 -1.09 6.92
C VAL A 340 14.10 -0.29 5.79
N THR A 341 14.13 -0.84 4.58
CA THR A 341 14.82 -0.18 3.47
C THR A 341 13.90 0.77 2.69
N PRO A 342 14.43 1.86 2.15
CA PRO A 342 13.63 2.82 1.37
C PRO A 342 12.93 2.21 0.17
N TRP A 343 13.55 1.24 -0.46
CA TRP A 343 13.06 0.59 -1.69
C TRP A 343 12.20 -0.65 -1.43
N ALA A 344 12.07 -1.08 -0.19
CA ALA A 344 11.26 -2.25 0.18
C ALA A 344 9.78 -2.10 -0.21
N SER A 345 9.29 -0.87 -0.27
CA SER A 345 7.95 -0.53 -0.79
C SER A 345 8.04 0.75 -1.62
N LEU A 346 7.40 0.76 -2.79
CA LEU A 346 7.29 1.96 -3.62
C LEU A 346 6.60 3.09 -2.87
N ALA A 347 5.60 2.77 -2.08
CA ALA A 347 4.90 3.71 -1.20
C ALA A 347 5.86 4.48 -0.29
N THR A 348 6.89 3.84 0.26
CA THR A 348 7.90 4.47 1.12
C THR A 348 8.72 5.53 0.37
N LEU A 349 9.12 5.26 -0.87
CA LEU A 349 9.85 6.22 -1.69
C LEU A 349 8.98 7.41 -2.07
N LEU A 350 7.74 7.17 -2.47
CA LEU A 350 6.77 8.22 -2.81
C LEU A 350 6.41 9.07 -1.58
N TRP A 351 6.19 8.43 -0.45
CA TRP A 351 5.99 9.10 0.84
C TRP A 351 7.14 10.05 1.18
N HIS A 352 8.38 9.59 1.07
CA HIS A 352 9.54 10.41 1.38
C HIS A 352 9.67 11.62 0.45
N GLN A 353 9.33 11.47 -0.83
CA GLN A 353 9.28 12.59 -1.77
C GLN A 353 8.22 13.64 -1.36
N ARG A 354 7.02 13.19 -0.97
CA ARG A 354 5.96 14.09 -0.47
C ARG A 354 6.37 14.79 0.82
N LEU A 355 6.96 14.06 1.75
CA LEU A 355 7.44 14.60 3.02
C LEU A 355 8.50 15.68 2.83
N THR A 356 9.50 15.41 1.98
CA THR A 356 10.58 16.36 1.66
C THR A 356 10.04 17.62 0.97
N ALA A 357 9.06 17.48 0.08
CA ALA A 357 8.42 18.61 -0.59
C ALA A 357 7.68 19.55 0.38
N LEU A 358 7.25 19.03 1.53
CA LEU A 358 6.60 19.78 2.62
C LEU A 358 7.60 20.31 3.66
N GLY A 359 8.92 20.21 3.41
CA GLY A 359 9.97 20.71 4.30
C GLY A 359 10.20 19.84 5.55
N VAL A 360 9.61 18.67 5.64
CA VAL A 360 9.82 17.73 6.73
C VAL A 360 10.91 16.73 6.35
N THR A 361 11.96 16.67 7.16
CA THR A 361 13.12 15.81 6.86
C THR A 361 13.23 14.65 7.83
N LEU A 362 13.49 13.47 7.29
CA LEU A 362 13.86 12.28 8.03
C LEU A 362 15.04 11.61 7.32
N SER A 363 16.13 11.40 8.02
CA SER A 363 17.28 10.70 7.44
C SER A 363 16.99 9.20 7.30
N TRP A 364 17.44 8.63 6.19
CA TRP A 364 17.27 7.20 5.92
C TRP A 364 17.85 6.29 7.02
N PRO A 365 19.05 6.54 7.60
CA PRO A 365 19.55 5.71 8.70
C PRO A 365 18.61 5.69 9.92
N ARG A 366 17.97 6.83 10.24
CA ARG A 366 17.00 6.89 11.33
C ARG A 366 15.71 6.14 10.99
N PHE A 367 15.22 6.27 9.75
CA PHE A 367 14.07 5.49 9.26
C PHE A 367 14.35 4.00 9.35
N MET A 368 15.50 3.55 8.81
CA MET A 368 15.93 2.16 8.80
C MET A 368 16.11 1.59 10.21
N GLY A 369 16.74 2.33 11.10
CA GLY A 369 16.93 1.88 12.49
C GLY A 369 15.61 1.68 13.25
N LEU A 370 14.66 2.58 13.09
CA LEU A 370 13.30 2.42 13.63
C LEU A 370 12.57 1.26 12.96
N GLY A 371 12.72 1.11 11.64
CA GLY A 371 12.14 0.03 10.85
C GLY A 371 12.59 -1.36 11.30
N VAL A 372 13.89 -1.54 11.59
CA VAL A 372 14.42 -2.82 12.12
C VAL A 372 13.72 -3.18 13.44
N ILE A 373 13.59 -2.22 14.35
CA ILE A 373 12.90 -2.45 15.64
C ILE A 373 11.44 -2.86 15.38
N ALA A 374 10.77 -2.20 14.44
CA ALA A 374 9.39 -2.51 14.11
C ALA A 374 9.25 -3.91 13.51
N VAL A 375 10.04 -4.25 12.49
CA VAL A 375 9.94 -5.54 11.78
C VAL A 375 10.20 -6.72 12.70
N VAL A 376 11.24 -6.63 13.57
CA VAL A 376 11.57 -7.68 14.54
C VAL A 376 10.45 -7.94 15.56
N VAL A 377 9.56 -6.97 15.77
CA VAL A 377 8.40 -7.12 16.68
C VAL A 377 7.14 -7.45 15.90
N VAL A 378 6.84 -6.70 14.84
CA VAL A 378 5.56 -6.76 14.13
C VAL A 378 5.40 -8.07 13.38
N VAL A 379 6.43 -8.48 12.62
CA VAL A 379 6.35 -9.71 11.79
C VAL A 379 6.19 -10.96 12.64
N PRO A 380 7.01 -11.20 13.68
CA PRO A 380 6.81 -12.39 14.53
C PRO A 380 5.48 -12.38 15.26
N LEU A 381 5.02 -11.25 15.82
CA LEU A 381 3.73 -11.19 16.51
C LEU A 381 2.56 -11.50 15.59
N ALA A 382 2.56 -10.94 14.37
CA ALA A 382 1.52 -11.20 13.38
C ALA A 382 1.53 -12.68 12.94
N THR A 383 2.73 -13.24 12.70
CA THR A 383 2.86 -14.64 12.27
C THR A 383 2.47 -15.63 13.37
N LEU A 384 2.86 -15.38 14.63
CA LEU A 384 2.44 -16.20 15.75
C LEU A 384 0.92 -16.13 15.96
N THR A 385 0.32 -14.95 15.74
CA THR A 385 -1.14 -14.80 15.78
C THR A 385 -1.80 -15.61 14.65
N LEU A 386 -1.24 -15.59 13.44
CA LEU A 386 -1.71 -16.44 12.35
C LEU A 386 -1.70 -17.92 12.77
N ALA A 387 -0.59 -18.41 13.31
CA ALA A 387 -0.44 -19.81 13.75
C ALA A 387 -1.40 -20.24 14.87
N LEU A 388 -2.03 -19.28 15.56
CA LEU A 388 -3.02 -19.56 16.62
C LEU A 388 -4.47 -19.60 16.09
N VAL A 389 -4.73 -19.01 14.90
CA VAL A 389 -6.09 -18.85 14.36
C VAL A 389 -6.30 -19.59 13.02
N ALA A 390 -5.22 -20.02 12.36
CA ALA A 390 -5.24 -20.87 11.18
C ALA A 390 -5.31 -22.35 11.57
#